data_4e76f7de7b9cbf723245776137c40a2b
#
_entry.id   4e76f7de7b9cbf723245776137c40a2b
#
_cell.length_a   1.000
_cell.length_b   1.000
_cell.length_c   1.000
_cell.angle_alpha   90.00
_cell.angle_beta   90.00
_cell.angle_gamma   90.00
#
_symmetry.space_group_name_H-M   'P 1'
#
loop_
_entity.id
_entity.type
_entity.pdbx_description
1 polymer ?
#
loop_
_entity_poly.entity_id
_entity_poly.type
_entity_poly.pdbx_seq_one_letter_code
_entity_poly.pdbx_strand_id
1 'polypeptide(L)'
;VEQSFLAWLKGRVRGLPQVAIGIGDDAAILDLQPDHQLVATTDSIIDQVDFLADRHLAADIGFKAMAINLSDIAAMGGRPTAALVTLALPAIKATETAAAVYEGILEAAETYQVAIAGGDLSVHDGPLSVTITLLGQVPTGGAWLRSGAREGDCLIVSGPIGGSLQGRHLRPTPRLDLVAALRGEVEVHAAIDISDGFSLDLDRLCAASGVGAEVEPESIPIHLDAVARAQESGRTPLEHALGDGEDFELILALSPQDWKKFAARGRELGMVRVGQFIGRTGLWSREGRGLKRMLASGYIHGQRRDPAAPQASSQDAAAPTQPRTAVETEGQS
;
A
#
# COMPACT_ATOMS: atom_id res chain seq x y z
N VAL A 1 -9.35 -25.91 -15.09
CA VAL A 1 -8.59 -24.85 -14.38
C VAL A 1 -9.18 -24.64 -13.00
N GLU A 2 -10.40 -24.19 -12.91
CA GLU A 2 -11.06 -23.78 -11.66
C GLU A 2 -11.09 -24.88 -10.59
N GLN A 3 -11.66 -26.07 -10.90
CA GLN A 3 -11.76 -27.16 -9.93
C GLN A 3 -10.42 -27.64 -9.38
N SER A 4 -9.41 -27.75 -10.24
CA SER A 4 -8.06 -28.15 -9.82
C SER A 4 -7.41 -27.08 -8.96
N PHE A 5 -7.62 -25.80 -9.28
CA PHE A 5 -7.13 -24.68 -8.51
C PHE A 5 -7.81 -24.58 -7.13
N LEU A 6 -9.15 -24.74 -7.08
CA LEU A 6 -9.89 -24.74 -5.82
C LEU A 6 -9.47 -25.88 -4.89
N ALA A 7 -9.22 -27.10 -5.45
CA ALA A 7 -8.71 -28.21 -4.67
C ALA A 7 -7.33 -27.93 -4.08
N TRP A 8 -6.44 -27.33 -4.85
CA TRP A 8 -5.12 -26.89 -4.41
C TRP A 8 -5.22 -25.81 -3.33
N LEU A 9 -6.07 -24.79 -3.54
CA LEU A 9 -6.25 -23.67 -2.62
C LEU A 9 -6.84 -24.10 -1.26
N LYS A 10 -7.84 -24.99 -1.26
CA LYS A 10 -8.42 -25.54 -0.02
C LYS A 10 -7.38 -26.21 0.89
N GLY A 11 -6.37 -26.83 0.31
CA GLY A 11 -5.27 -27.45 1.08
C GLY A 11 -4.26 -26.43 1.66
N ARG A 12 -4.30 -25.17 1.22
CA ARG A 12 -3.35 -24.09 1.58
C ARG A 12 -3.94 -23.05 2.51
N VAL A 13 -5.24 -22.80 2.41
CA VAL A 13 -5.92 -21.80 3.22
C VAL A 13 -6.08 -22.31 4.65
N ARG A 14 -5.60 -21.53 5.62
CA ARG A 14 -5.81 -21.81 7.05
C ARG A 14 -7.21 -21.34 7.46
N GLY A 15 -7.93 -22.20 8.17
CA GLY A 15 -9.12 -21.78 8.88
C GLY A 15 -8.76 -20.85 10.04
N LEU A 16 -9.38 -19.69 10.08
CA LEU A 16 -9.24 -18.74 11.18
C LEU A 16 -10.58 -18.58 11.90
N PRO A 17 -10.59 -18.30 13.21
CA PRO A 17 -11.82 -18.30 14.03
C PRO A 17 -12.91 -17.33 13.55
N GLN A 18 -12.54 -16.24 12.86
CA GLN A 18 -13.48 -15.26 12.35
C GLN A 18 -14.25 -15.73 11.10
N VAL A 19 -13.92 -16.86 10.51
CA VAL A 19 -14.61 -17.46 9.37
C VAL A 19 -15.31 -18.73 9.84
N ALA A 20 -16.60 -18.67 10.08
CA ALA A 20 -17.41 -19.82 10.48
C ALA A 20 -17.61 -20.80 9.31
N ILE A 21 -17.84 -20.28 8.09
CA ILE A 21 -17.90 -21.04 6.84
C ILE A 21 -17.05 -20.29 5.80
N GLY A 22 -16.10 -20.96 5.18
CA GLY A 22 -15.21 -20.39 4.16
C GLY A 22 -15.39 -21.05 2.79
N ILE A 23 -14.28 -21.24 2.07
CA ILE A 23 -14.27 -21.78 0.70
C ILE A 23 -14.91 -23.16 0.64
N GLY A 24 -15.96 -23.30 -0.18
CA GLY A 24 -16.60 -24.59 -0.45
C GLY A 24 -18.11 -24.60 -0.34
N ASP A 25 -18.72 -23.50 0.08
CA ASP A 25 -20.15 -23.25 0.03
C ASP A 25 -20.42 -22.06 -0.90
N ASP A 26 -21.69 -21.71 -1.15
CA ASP A 26 -22.11 -20.62 -2.05
C ASP A 26 -21.67 -19.24 -1.51
N ALA A 27 -21.48 -19.10 -0.20
CA ALA A 27 -20.99 -17.89 0.44
C ALA A 27 -20.19 -18.20 1.71
N ALA A 28 -19.33 -17.27 2.12
CA ALA A 28 -18.66 -17.32 3.42
C ALA A 28 -19.55 -16.77 4.54
N ILE A 29 -19.43 -17.35 5.74
CA ILE A 29 -20.03 -16.79 6.97
C ILE A 29 -18.91 -16.28 7.86
N LEU A 30 -19.01 -15.00 8.23
CA LEU A 30 -18.02 -14.29 9.03
C LEU A 30 -18.63 -13.84 10.37
N ASP A 31 -17.89 -14.07 11.43
CA ASP A 31 -18.25 -13.60 12.77
C ASP A 31 -17.65 -12.23 13.06
N LEU A 32 -18.49 -11.29 13.48
CA LEU A 32 -18.07 -9.97 13.95
C LEU A 32 -17.95 -9.99 15.48
N GLN A 33 -16.95 -9.28 16.02
CA GLN A 33 -16.85 -9.08 17.46
C GLN A 33 -18.02 -8.19 17.95
N PRO A 34 -18.57 -8.45 19.13
CA PRO A 34 -19.50 -7.54 19.77
C PRO A 34 -18.92 -6.13 19.85
N ASP A 35 -19.77 -5.10 19.75
CA ASP A 35 -19.39 -3.69 19.84
C ASP A 35 -18.34 -3.22 18.80
N HIS A 36 -18.28 -3.90 17.66
CA HIS A 36 -17.46 -3.51 16.51
C HIS A 36 -18.31 -3.23 15.27
N GLN A 37 -17.77 -2.38 14.41
CA GLN A 37 -18.28 -2.10 13.07
C GLN A 37 -17.40 -2.79 12.03
N LEU A 38 -18.02 -3.27 10.95
CA LEU A 38 -17.34 -3.80 9.79
C LEU A 38 -16.73 -2.64 8.97
N VAL A 39 -15.46 -2.77 8.61
CA VAL A 39 -14.79 -1.95 7.61
C VAL A 39 -14.61 -2.83 6.38
N ALA A 40 -14.94 -2.33 5.21
CA ALA A 40 -14.76 -3.03 3.94
C ALA A 40 -14.08 -2.11 2.93
N THR A 41 -13.09 -2.63 2.24
CA THR A 41 -12.43 -1.97 1.12
C THR A 41 -12.27 -2.94 -0.04
N THR A 42 -12.05 -2.44 -1.24
CA THR A 42 -11.77 -3.25 -2.41
C THR A 42 -10.91 -2.49 -3.41
N ASP A 43 -9.81 -3.12 -3.84
CA ASP A 43 -8.92 -2.61 -4.85
C ASP A 43 -8.62 -3.66 -5.91
N SER A 44 -8.43 -3.19 -7.13
CA SER A 44 -8.03 -3.99 -8.29
C SER A 44 -6.71 -3.50 -8.82
N ILE A 45 -5.79 -4.42 -9.09
CA ILE A 45 -4.56 -4.15 -9.82
C ILE A 45 -4.58 -4.89 -11.15
N ILE A 46 -4.11 -4.20 -12.20
CA ILE A 46 -4.20 -4.68 -13.59
C ILE A 46 -2.82 -4.63 -14.24
N ASP A 47 -2.47 -5.69 -14.96
CA ASP A 47 -1.22 -5.73 -15.74
C ASP A 47 -1.17 -4.58 -16.76
N GLN A 48 0.01 -4.01 -16.93
CA GLN A 48 0.32 -2.81 -17.73
C GLN A 48 -0.24 -1.50 -17.15
N VAL A 49 -0.89 -1.53 -15.97
CA VAL A 49 -1.36 -0.34 -15.26
C VAL A 49 -0.64 -0.21 -13.91
N ASP A 50 -0.77 -1.20 -13.05
CA ASP A 50 -0.28 -1.18 -11.68
C ASP A 50 0.97 -2.05 -11.47
N PHE A 51 1.25 -2.94 -12.42
CA PHE A 51 2.41 -3.81 -12.46
C PHE A 51 2.70 -4.25 -13.90
N LEU A 52 3.82 -4.94 -14.11
CA LEU A 52 4.22 -5.53 -15.39
C LEU A 52 4.42 -7.03 -15.19
N ALA A 53 3.48 -7.85 -15.65
CA ALA A 53 3.51 -9.32 -15.47
C ALA A 53 4.70 -10.01 -16.15
N ASP A 54 5.30 -9.38 -17.14
CA ASP A 54 6.52 -9.85 -17.82
C ASP A 54 7.82 -9.53 -17.09
N ARG A 55 7.77 -8.67 -16.04
CA ARG A 55 8.94 -8.20 -15.29
C ARG A 55 8.88 -8.48 -13.80
N HIS A 56 7.68 -8.46 -13.23
CA HIS A 56 7.48 -8.64 -11.80
C HIS A 56 7.13 -10.09 -11.48
N LEU A 57 7.59 -10.57 -10.34
CA LEU A 57 7.24 -11.90 -9.86
C LEU A 57 5.75 -11.97 -9.53
N ALA A 58 5.09 -13.02 -9.96
CA ALA A 58 3.66 -13.21 -9.71
C ALA A 58 3.32 -13.21 -8.21
N ALA A 59 4.21 -13.74 -7.36
CA ALA A 59 4.05 -13.66 -5.91
C ALA A 59 4.11 -12.22 -5.38
N ASP A 60 4.98 -11.35 -5.92
CA ASP A 60 5.03 -9.94 -5.52
C ASP A 60 3.76 -9.19 -5.95
N ILE A 61 3.20 -9.53 -7.13
CA ILE A 61 1.91 -9.00 -7.59
C ILE A 61 0.80 -9.39 -6.60
N GLY A 62 0.76 -10.65 -6.19
CA GLY A 62 -0.21 -11.14 -5.20
C GLY A 62 -0.06 -10.49 -3.84
N PHE A 63 1.18 -10.32 -3.37
CA PHE A 63 1.48 -9.63 -2.11
C PHE A 63 1.02 -8.16 -2.18
N LYS A 64 1.35 -7.44 -3.27
CA LYS A 64 0.89 -6.06 -3.51
C LYS A 64 -0.62 -5.96 -3.41
N ALA A 65 -1.35 -6.82 -4.14
CA ALA A 65 -2.81 -6.79 -4.16
C ALA A 65 -3.42 -6.89 -2.75
N MET A 66 -2.85 -7.72 -1.87
CA MET A 66 -3.30 -7.81 -0.48
C MET A 66 -2.86 -6.60 0.33
N ALA A 67 -1.62 -6.16 0.18
CA ALA A 67 -1.01 -5.13 1.01
C ALA A 67 -1.65 -3.74 0.83
N ILE A 68 -2.10 -3.40 -0.39
CA ILE A 68 -2.79 -2.12 -0.64
C ILE A 68 -4.12 -2.05 0.11
N ASN A 69 -4.91 -3.12 0.09
CA ASN A 69 -6.15 -3.19 0.87
C ASN A 69 -5.89 -3.19 2.39
N LEU A 70 -4.79 -3.82 2.84
CA LEU A 70 -4.36 -3.74 4.24
C LEU A 70 -3.99 -2.32 4.66
N SER A 71 -3.46 -1.50 3.73
CA SER A 71 -3.18 -0.08 3.95
C SER A 71 -4.46 0.71 4.21
N ASP A 72 -5.53 0.47 3.45
CA ASP A 72 -6.83 1.08 3.69
C ASP A 72 -7.40 0.73 5.08
N ILE A 73 -7.32 -0.55 5.46
CA ILE A 73 -7.74 -0.96 6.80
C ILE A 73 -6.91 -0.26 7.89
N ALA A 74 -5.60 -0.11 7.66
CA ALA A 74 -4.74 0.63 8.58
C ALA A 74 -5.12 2.11 8.64
N ALA A 75 -5.38 2.77 7.50
CA ALA A 75 -5.83 4.16 7.45
C ALA A 75 -7.14 4.39 8.21
N MET A 76 -8.03 3.39 8.22
CA MET A 76 -9.26 3.42 9.02
C MET A 76 -9.05 3.05 10.50
N GLY A 77 -7.80 2.82 10.92
CA GLY A 77 -7.48 2.36 12.27
C GLY A 77 -8.03 0.96 12.56
N GLY A 78 -8.28 0.16 11.53
CA GLY A 78 -8.92 -1.14 11.62
C GLY A 78 -7.96 -2.30 11.89
N ARG A 79 -8.55 -3.44 12.25
CA ARG A 79 -7.89 -4.74 12.27
C ARG A 79 -8.45 -5.58 11.12
N PRO A 80 -7.64 -6.04 10.17
CA PRO A 80 -8.12 -6.90 9.08
C PRO A 80 -8.63 -8.24 9.63
N THR A 81 -9.55 -8.85 8.91
CA THR A 81 -10.19 -10.13 9.33
C THR A 81 -10.24 -11.16 8.21
N ALA A 82 -10.83 -10.82 7.07
CA ALA A 82 -11.05 -11.77 5.98
C ALA A 82 -10.97 -11.09 4.62
N ALA A 83 -10.55 -11.83 3.60
CA ALA A 83 -10.48 -11.37 2.22
C ALA A 83 -11.25 -12.29 1.26
N LEU A 84 -11.86 -11.68 0.26
CA LEU A 84 -12.37 -12.32 -0.95
C LEU A 84 -11.43 -11.95 -2.10
N VAL A 85 -10.98 -12.93 -2.87
CA VAL A 85 -10.00 -12.76 -3.94
C VAL A 85 -10.60 -13.11 -5.28
N THR A 86 -10.64 -12.16 -6.20
CA THR A 86 -11.08 -12.39 -7.58
C THR A 86 -9.89 -12.29 -8.54
N LEU A 87 -9.69 -13.34 -9.35
CA LEU A 87 -8.66 -13.37 -10.38
C LEU A 87 -9.31 -13.43 -11.78
N ALA A 88 -8.98 -12.47 -12.63
CA ALA A 88 -9.20 -12.57 -14.08
C ALA A 88 -7.85 -12.87 -14.74
N LEU A 89 -7.71 -14.08 -15.27
CA LEU A 89 -6.46 -14.67 -15.72
C LEU A 89 -6.37 -14.72 -17.24
N PRO A 90 -5.21 -14.41 -17.85
CA PRO A 90 -4.99 -14.71 -19.25
C PRO A 90 -5.06 -16.23 -19.48
N ALA A 91 -5.59 -16.66 -20.65
CA ALA A 91 -5.81 -18.07 -20.95
C ALA A 91 -4.52 -18.89 -20.92
N ILE A 92 -3.38 -18.27 -21.29
CA ILE A 92 -2.09 -18.94 -21.32
C ILE A 92 -1.55 -19.10 -19.90
N LYS A 93 -1.29 -20.34 -19.48
CA LYS A 93 -0.76 -20.71 -18.14
C LYS A 93 -1.64 -20.23 -16.98
N ALA A 94 -2.95 -20.16 -17.16
CA ALA A 94 -3.86 -19.62 -16.17
C ALA A 94 -3.70 -20.27 -14.77
N THR A 95 -3.58 -21.60 -14.70
CA THR A 95 -3.44 -22.32 -13.42
C THR A 95 -2.12 -22.01 -12.73
N GLU A 96 -1.01 -22.01 -13.48
CA GLU A 96 0.32 -21.68 -12.95
C GLU A 96 0.39 -20.24 -12.47
N THR A 97 -0.19 -19.31 -13.24
CA THR A 97 -0.27 -17.89 -12.88
C THR A 97 -1.11 -17.70 -11.63
N ALA A 98 -2.28 -18.32 -11.56
CA ALA A 98 -3.13 -18.25 -10.37
C ALA A 98 -2.39 -18.75 -9.12
N ALA A 99 -1.76 -19.90 -9.19
CA ALA A 99 -1.00 -20.47 -8.08
C ALA A 99 0.14 -19.53 -7.63
N ALA A 100 0.91 -19.00 -8.58
CA ALA A 100 2.04 -18.12 -8.28
C ALA A 100 1.60 -16.77 -7.67
N VAL A 101 0.49 -16.17 -8.13
CA VAL A 101 -0.10 -14.97 -7.53
C VAL A 101 -0.59 -15.28 -6.10
N TYR A 102 -1.26 -16.42 -5.93
CA TYR A 102 -1.79 -16.81 -4.61
C TYR A 102 -0.69 -17.08 -3.58
N GLU A 103 0.53 -17.50 -3.97
CA GLU A 103 1.63 -17.62 -3.01
C GLU A 103 1.90 -16.28 -2.30
N GLY A 104 1.92 -15.17 -3.03
CA GLY A 104 2.10 -13.85 -2.42
C GLY A 104 0.89 -13.38 -1.60
N ILE A 105 -0.32 -13.67 -2.08
CA ILE A 105 -1.56 -13.37 -1.32
C ILE A 105 -1.55 -14.12 0.01
N LEU A 106 -1.22 -15.42 0.01
CA LEU A 106 -1.16 -16.25 1.21
C LEU A 106 -0.05 -15.81 2.17
N GLU A 107 1.12 -15.41 1.65
CA GLU A 107 2.20 -14.84 2.45
C GLU A 107 1.74 -13.60 3.23
N ALA A 108 1.10 -12.65 2.53
CA ALA A 108 0.56 -11.45 3.17
C ALA A 108 -0.57 -11.80 4.14
N ALA A 109 -1.48 -12.69 3.75
CA ALA A 109 -2.60 -13.14 4.59
C ALA A 109 -2.11 -13.81 5.90
N GLU A 110 -1.05 -14.63 5.83
CA GLU A 110 -0.44 -15.23 7.02
C GLU A 110 0.24 -14.18 7.90
N THR A 111 1.00 -13.27 7.29
CA THR A 111 1.72 -12.21 8.00
C THR A 111 0.77 -11.32 8.80
N TYR A 112 -0.35 -10.93 8.19
CA TYR A 112 -1.31 -9.99 8.78
C TYR A 112 -2.56 -10.68 9.38
N GLN A 113 -2.55 -12.01 9.48
CA GLN A 113 -3.62 -12.83 10.09
C GLN A 113 -4.98 -12.61 9.44
N VAL A 114 -5.01 -12.55 8.10
CA VAL A 114 -6.21 -12.43 7.27
C VAL A 114 -6.67 -13.81 6.82
N ALA A 115 -7.94 -14.12 6.98
CA ALA A 115 -8.53 -15.33 6.43
C ALA A 115 -8.90 -15.14 4.96
N ILE A 116 -8.50 -16.05 4.08
CA ILE A 116 -9.07 -16.11 2.73
C ILE A 116 -10.43 -16.81 2.82
N ALA A 117 -11.50 -16.04 2.74
CA ALA A 117 -12.85 -16.52 2.97
C ALA A 117 -13.55 -17.06 1.70
N GLY A 118 -13.13 -16.58 0.53
CA GLY A 118 -13.70 -16.95 -0.75
C GLY A 118 -13.13 -16.15 -1.91
N GLY A 119 -13.83 -16.14 -3.02
CA GLY A 119 -13.46 -15.37 -4.20
C GLY A 119 -14.00 -15.97 -5.49
N ASP A 120 -13.45 -15.54 -6.59
CA ASP A 120 -13.82 -16.01 -7.94
C ASP A 120 -12.58 -16.14 -8.81
N LEU A 121 -12.66 -17.00 -9.83
CA LEU A 121 -11.62 -17.20 -10.82
C LEU A 121 -12.23 -17.30 -12.21
N SER A 122 -11.85 -16.37 -13.07
CA SER A 122 -12.24 -16.39 -14.48
C SER A 122 -11.02 -16.43 -15.39
N VAL A 123 -11.20 -16.95 -16.60
CA VAL A 123 -10.16 -17.00 -17.65
C VAL A 123 -10.68 -16.27 -18.88
N HIS A 124 -9.86 -15.37 -19.42
CA HIS A 124 -10.23 -14.54 -20.56
C HIS A 124 -9.04 -14.19 -21.47
N ASP A 125 -9.33 -13.60 -22.62
CA ASP A 125 -8.31 -13.10 -23.56
C ASP A 125 -7.95 -11.62 -23.22
N GLY A 126 -7.32 -11.42 -22.07
CA GLY A 126 -6.95 -10.08 -21.61
C GLY A 126 -5.83 -10.11 -20.58
N PRO A 127 -5.46 -8.92 -20.03
CA PRO A 127 -4.40 -8.82 -19.04
C PRO A 127 -4.80 -9.50 -17.72
N LEU A 128 -3.79 -9.90 -16.94
CA LEU A 128 -4.00 -10.33 -15.56
C LEU A 128 -4.61 -9.19 -14.73
N SER A 129 -5.70 -9.49 -14.03
CA SER A 129 -6.26 -8.60 -13.01
C SER A 129 -6.45 -9.35 -11.71
N VAL A 130 -6.07 -8.71 -10.61
CA VAL A 130 -6.22 -9.21 -9.25
C VAL A 130 -7.05 -8.20 -8.47
N THR A 131 -8.21 -8.62 -7.99
CA THR A 131 -9.09 -7.81 -7.14
C THR A 131 -9.20 -8.46 -5.78
N ILE A 132 -8.98 -7.68 -4.73
CA ILE A 132 -9.18 -8.14 -3.36
C ILE A 132 -10.22 -7.25 -2.70
N THR A 133 -11.26 -7.88 -2.13
CA THR A 133 -12.16 -7.23 -1.18
C THR A 133 -11.72 -7.64 0.22
N LEU A 134 -11.25 -6.68 1.01
CA LEU A 134 -10.77 -6.92 2.36
C LEU A 134 -11.77 -6.40 3.40
N LEU A 135 -12.05 -7.23 4.36
CA LEU A 135 -12.90 -6.94 5.50
C LEU A 135 -12.06 -6.76 6.76
N GLY A 136 -12.41 -5.78 7.56
CA GLY A 136 -11.79 -5.49 8.84
C GLY A 136 -12.81 -5.09 9.89
N GLN A 137 -12.34 -4.84 11.09
CA GLN A 137 -13.17 -4.42 12.22
C GLN A 137 -12.54 -3.23 12.94
N VAL A 138 -13.40 -2.32 13.41
CA VAL A 138 -13.05 -1.24 14.33
C VAL A 138 -14.06 -1.24 15.50
N PRO A 139 -13.70 -0.81 16.70
CA PRO A 139 -14.68 -0.53 17.75
C PRO A 139 -15.73 0.44 17.24
N THR A 140 -16.98 0.28 17.67
CA THR A 140 -18.09 1.16 17.27
C THR A 140 -17.75 2.63 17.54
N GLY A 141 -17.80 3.46 16.48
CA GLY A 141 -17.39 4.86 16.52
C GLY A 141 -15.88 5.11 16.59
N GLY A 142 -15.06 4.06 16.52
CA GLY A 142 -13.59 4.15 16.62
C GLY A 142 -12.85 4.15 15.27
N ALA A 143 -13.55 4.26 14.15
CA ALA A 143 -12.92 4.38 12.84
C ALA A 143 -12.19 5.73 12.72
N TRP A 144 -10.97 5.70 12.18
CA TRP A 144 -10.29 6.91 11.75
C TRP A 144 -10.85 7.33 10.40
N LEU A 145 -11.12 8.61 10.26
CA LEU A 145 -11.72 9.15 9.05
C LEU A 145 -10.76 10.14 8.39
N ARG A 146 -10.96 10.42 7.12
CA ARG A 146 -10.28 11.54 6.44
C ARG A 146 -10.77 12.89 6.97
N SER A 147 -11.97 12.95 7.56
CA SER A 147 -12.55 14.12 8.20
C SER A 147 -12.26 14.13 9.69
N GLY A 148 -12.05 15.31 10.26
CA GLY A 148 -11.88 15.47 11.71
C GLY A 148 -10.57 16.12 12.14
N ALA A 149 -9.64 16.37 11.20
CA ALA A 149 -8.46 17.19 11.49
C ALA A 149 -8.86 18.61 11.88
N ARG A 150 -8.17 19.18 12.86
CA ARG A 150 -8.49 20.48 13.47
C ARG A 150 -7.32 21.44 13.30
N GLU A 151 -7.61 22.73 13.23
CA GLU A 151 -6.57 23.76 13.29
C GLU A 151 -5.71 23.57 14.55
N GLY A 152 -4.39 23.54 14.36
CA GLY A 152 -3.41 23.31 15.41
C GLY A 152 -2.98 21.86 15.60
N ASP A 153 -3.65 20.90 14.95
CA ASP A 153 -3.20 19.50 14.98
C ASP A 153 -1.82 19.36 14.32
N CYS A 154 -1.01 18.47 14.85
CA CYS A 154 0.24 18.06 14.24
C CYS A 154 -0.05 17.23 12.98
N LEU A 155 0.62 17.57 11.88
CA LEU A 155 0.67 16.77 10.66
C LEU A 155 1.80 15.76 10.80
N ILE A 156 1.45 14.47 10.79
CA ILE A 156 2.39 13.36 11.02
C ILE A 156 2.40 12.45 9.78
N VAL A 157 3.59 11.97 9.39
CA VAL A 157 3.76 10.89 8.43
C VAL A 157 4.35 9.67 9.15
N SER A 158 3.88 8.49 8.81
CA SER A 158 4.22 7.26 9.52
C SER A 158 5.61 6.71 9.21
N GLY A 159 6.23 7.13 8.09
CA GLY A 159 7.55 6.65 7.67
C GLY A 159 8.10 7.40 6.46
N PRO A 160 9.28 6.99 5.94
CA PRO A 160 9.91 7.59 4.77
C PRO A 160 9.09 7.35 3.49
N ILE A 161 8.95 8.40 2.66
CA ILE A 161 8.13 8.42 1.45
C ILE A 161 8.92 8.78 0.18
N GLY A 162 8.34 8.42 -0.96
CA GLY A 162 8.84 8.71 -2.31
C GLY A 162 9.72 7.62 -2.91
N GLY A 163 9.71 7.52 -4.24
CA GLY A 163 10.50 6.55 -5.00
C GLY A 163 10.02 5.11 -4.93
N SER A 164 8.82 4.84 -4.40
CA SER A 164 8.25 3.50 -4.21
C SER A 164 8.29 2.63 -5.47
N LEU A 165 8.14 3.25 -6.66
CA LEU A 165 8.15 2.60 -7.97
C LEU A 165 9.51 2.00 -8.38
N GLN A 166 10.56 2.17 -7.56
CA GLN A 166 11.84 1.47 -7.71
C GLN A 166 11.79 0.00 -7.22
N GLY A 167 10.60 -0.52 -6.92
CA GLY A 167 10.36 -1.91 -6.52
C GLY A 167 9.62 -2.07 -5.20
N ARG A 168 9.75 -1.11 -4.26
CA ARG A 168 9.11 -1.17 -2.94
C ARG A 168 7.58 -1.23 -3.02
N HIS A 169 6.97 -0.61 -4.02
CA HIS A 169 5.53 -0.66 -4.29
C HIS A 169 4.96 -2.07 -4.52
N LEU A 170 5.82 -3.04 -4.87
CA LEU A 170 5.38 -4.43 -5.05
C LEU A 170 5.23 -5.17 -3.71
N ARG A 171 5.98 -4.74 -2.69
CA ARG A 171 5.93 -5.32 -1.34
C ARG A 171 5.86 -4.22 -0.28
N PRO A 172 4.81 -3.38 -0.30
CA PRO A 172 4.66 -2.34 0.71
C PRO A 172 4.39 -2.95 2.08
N THR A 173 4.70 -2.22 3.13
CA THR A 173 4.44 -2.61 4.52
C THR A 173 3.23 -1.84 5.04
N PRO A 174 2.02 -2.42 5.05
CA PRO A 174 0.85 -1.78 5.66
C PRO A 174 1.08 -1.47 7.13
N ARG A 175 0.77 -0.24 7.55
CA ARG A 175 1.12 0.28 8.87
C ARG A 175 0.15 -0.16 9.99
N LEU A 176 -0.24 -1.43 9.99
CA LEU A 176 -1.06 -2.04 11.04
C LEU A 176 -0.36 -2.09 12.41
N ASP A 177 0.98 -2.10 12.41
CA ASP A 177 1.80 -1.95 13.60
C ASP A 177 1.52 -0.65 14.34
N LEU A 178 1.38 0.46 13.58
CA LEU A 178 1.04 1.76 14.15
C LEU A 178 -0.39 1.82 14.65
N VAL A 179 -1.34 1.20 13.94
CA VAL A 179 -2.73 1.10 14.43
C VAL A 179 -2.76 0.44 15.80
N ALA A 180 -2.06 -0.68 15.97
CA ALA A 180 -1.98 -1.37 17.24
C ALA A 180 -1.30 -0.53 18.33
N ALA A 181 -0.29 0.26 17.98
CA ALA A 181 0.46 1.09 18.92
C ALA A 181 -0.29 2.37 19.34
N LEU A 182 -1.04 2.97 18.42
CA LEU A 182 -1.77 4.24 18.67
C LEU A 182 -3.10 4.00 19.38
N ARG A 183 -3.77 2.89 19.08
CA ARG A 183 -5.12 2.61 19.57
C ARG A 183 -5.14 2.49 21.11
N GLY A 184 -5.98 3.32 21.74
CA GLY A 184 -6.08 3.40 23.20
C GLY A 184 -5.01 4.28 23.88
N GLU A 185 -3.98 4.72 23.16
CA GLU A 185 -2.93 5.58 23.69
C GLU A 185 -3.17 7.07 23.37
N VAL A 186 -3.65 7.34 22.16
CA VAL A 186 -3.90 8.70 21.66
C VAL A 186 -5.18 8.75 20.83
N GLU A 187 -5.76 9.95 20.71
CA GLU A 187 -6.88 10.20 19.80
C GLU A 187 -6.33 10.61 18.42
N VAL A 188 -6.65 9.83 17.38
CA VAL A 188 -6.35 10.17 16.00
C VAL A 188 -7.55 10.92 15.44
N HIS A 189 -7.38 12.22 15.16
CA HIS A 189 -8.45 13.08 14.68
C HIS A 189 -8.80 12.82 13.21
N ALA A 190 -7.80 12.57 12.36
CA ALA A 190 -7.98 12.16 10.97
C ALA A 190 -6.81 11.31 10.49
N ALA A 191 -7.09 10.45 9.51
CA ALA A 191 -6.08 9.61 8.87
C ALA A 191 -6.42 9.37 7.40
N ILE A 192 -5.38 9.14 6.59
CA ILE A 192 -5.41 8.65 5.20
C ILE A 192 -4.10 7.93 4.92
N ASP A 193 -4.10 6.94 4.05
CA ASP A 193 -2.85 6.38 3.53
C ASP A 193 -2.33 7.17 2.32
N ILE A 194 -1.07 6.96 1.97
CA ILE A 194 -0.39 7.61 0.84
C ILE A 194 -0.36 6.62 -0.32
N SER A 195 -1.40 6.62 -1.11
CA SER A 195 -1.57 5.79 -2.31
C SER A 195 -1.27 6.56 -3.60
N ASP A 196 -1.75 7.79 -3.72
CA ASP A 196 -1.60 8.60 -4.93
C ASP A 196 -0.45 9.63 -4.84
N GLY A 197 0.09 9.82 -3.67
CA GLY A 197 1.19 10.74 -3.36
C GLY A 197 0.87 11.66 -2.21
N PHE A 198 1.87 11.91 -1.36
CA PHE A 198 1.72 12.65 -0.10
C PHE A 198 0.92 13.94 -0.26
N SER A 199 1.26 14.77 -1.24
CA SER A 199 0.59 16.08 -1.37
C SER A 199 -0.84 15.97 -1.86
N LEU A 200 -1.16 15.00 -2.73
CA LEU A 200 -2.53 14.77 -3.21
C LEU A 200 -3.42 14.19 -2.12
N ASP A 201 -2.92 13.20 -1.38
CA ASP A 201 -3.68 12.55 -0.31
C ASP A 201 -3.85 13.48 0.90
N LEU A 202 -2.84 14.32 1.20
CA LEU A 202 -2.97 15.38 2.20
C LEU A 202 -4.03 16.42 1.81
N ASP A 203 -4.11 16.82 0.53
CA ASP A 203 -5.15 17.75 0.06
C ASP A 203 -6.55 17.17 0.22
N ARG A 204 -6.71 15.87 -0.05
CA ARG A 204 -7.97 15.13 0.17
C ARG A 204 -8.38 15.12 1.65
N LEU A 205 -7.43 14.84 2.55
CA LEU A 205 -7.67 14.87 3.99
C LEU A 205 -8.04 16.26 4.46
N CYS A 206 -7.32 17.29 4.00
CA CYS A 206 -7.63 18.68 4.29
C CYS A 206 -9.03 19.09 3.81
N ALA A 207 -9.39 18.72 2.57
CA ALA A 207 -10.71 18.99 2.00
C ALA A 207 -11.83 18.31 2.80
N ALA A 208 -11.65 17.02 3.17
CA ALA A 208 -12.61 16.26 3.97
C ALA A 208 -12.78 16.86 5.39
N SER A 209 -11.74 17.47 5.94
CA SER A 209 -11.74 18.07 7.28
C SER A 209 -12.12 19.55 7.30
N GLY A 210 -12.21 20.23 6.14
CA GLY A 210 -12.49 21.65 6.04
C GLY A 210 -11.36 22.57 6.52
N VAL A 211 -10.11 22.08 6.52
CA VAL A 211 -8.89 22.78 6.96
C VAL A 211 -7.87 22.86 5.83
N GLY A 212 -6.71 23.43 6.09
CA GLY A 212 -5.54 23.29 5.26
C GLY A 212 -4.36 22.74 6.05
N ALA A 213 -3.24 22.57 5.37
CA ALA A 213 -2.02 22.11 6.00
C ALA A 213 -0.84 23.04 5.68
N GLU A 214 -0.04 23.29 6.69
CA GLU A 214 1.29 23.88 6.59
C GLU A 214 2.31 22.74 6.67
N VAL A 215 3.04 22.53 5.58
CA VAL A 215 4.07 21.50 5.45
C VAL A 215 5.45 22.14 5.70
N GLU A 216 6.28 21.46 6.44
CA GLU A 216 7.70 21.77 6.65
C GLU A 216 8.54 20.86 5.75
N PRO A 217 8.95 21.29 4.54
CA PRO A 217 9.59 20.41 3.54
C PRO A 217 10.86 19.73 4.04
N GLU A 218 11.61 20.44 4.90
CA GLU A 218 12.87 19.94 5.48
C GLU A 218 12.66 18.81 6.50
N SER A 219 11.42 18.67 7.00
CA SER A 219 11.03 17.64 7.97
C SER A 219 10.45 16.38 7.32
N ILE A 220 10.20 16.40 5.99
CA ILE A 220 9.65 15.24 5.28
C ILE A 220 10.69 14.11 5.28
N PRO A 221 10.34 12.92 5.79
CA PRO A 221 11.25 11.78 5.75
C PRO A 221 11.30 11.20 4.33
N ILE A 222 12.36 11.53 3.61
CA ILE A 222 12.56 11.11 2.22
C ILE A 222 13.19 9.72 2.17
N HIS A 223 12.55 8.78 1.45
CA HIS A 223 13.08 7.43 1.28
C HIS A 223 14.32 7.44 0.37
N LEU A 224 15.25 6.49 0.58
CA LEU A 224 16.47 6.38 -0.24
C LEU A 224 16.16 6.12 -1.72
N ASP A 225 15.07 5.44 -2.03
CA ASP A 225 14.61 5.21 -3.40
C ASP A 225 14.29 6.53 -4.12
N ALA A 226 13.75 7.53 -3.41
CA ALA A 226 13.52 8.86 -3.98
C ALA A 226 14.83 9.58 -4.31
N VAL A 227 15.85 9.39 -3.46
CA VAL A 227 17.20 9.93 -3.71
C VAL A 227 17.86 9.27 -4.93
N ALA A 228 17.72 7.95 -5.05
CA ALA A 228 18.22 7.21 -6.22
C ALA A 228 17.49 7.63 -7.50
N ARG A 229 16.15 7.69 -7.46
CA ARG A 229 15.33 8.09 -8.61
C ARG A 229 15.61 9.52 -9.08
N ALA A 230 15.92 10.42 -8.17
CA ALA A 230 16.25 11.82 -8.51
C ALA A 230 17.48 11.93 -9.42
N GLN A 231 18.42 11.00 -9.35
CA GLN A 231 19.62 10.98 -10.21
C GLN A 231 19.27 10.69 -11.68
N GLU A 232 18.14 10.02 -11.94
CA GLU A 232 17.72 9.59 -13.28
C GLU A 232 16.62 10.46 -13.87
N SER A 233 15.74 11.00 -13.01
CA SER A 233 14.50 11.67 -13.43
C SER A 233 14.64 13.17 -13.70
N GLY A 234 15.71 13.81 -13.19
CA GLY A 234 15.85 15.26 -13.21
C GLY A 234 14.96 16.00 -12.19
N ARG A 235 14.16 15.27 -11.38
CA ARG A 235 13.38 15.82 -10.26
C ARG A 235 14.20 15.71 -8.97
N THR A 236 13.89 16.55 -7.99
CA THR A 236 14.51 16.48 -6.67
C THR A 236 13.95 15.30 -5.85
N PRO A 237 14.68 14.78 -4.85
CA PRO A 237 14.14 13.78 -3.94
C PRO A 237 12.85 14.22 -3.25
N LEU A 238 12.72 15.49 -2.92
CA LEU A 238 11.51 16.06 -2.32
C LEU A 238 10.31 16.00 -3.28
N GLU A 239 10.49 16.32 -4.56
CA GLU A 239 9.41 16.22 -5.55
C GLU A 239 8.94 14.78 -5.74
N HIS A 240 9.83 13.80 -5.60
CA HIS A 240 9.47 12.39 -5.56
C HIS A 240 8.68 12.04 -4.29
N ALA A 241 9.14 12.49 -3.12
CA ALA A 241 8.44 12.26 -1.85
C ALA A 241 7.05 12.88 -1.83
N LEU A 242 6.86 14.03 -2.48
CA LEU A 242 5.57 14.73 -2.51
C LEU A 242 4.55 14.11 -3.48
N GLY A 243 5.00 13.43 -4.55
CA GLY A 243 4.09 13.12 -5.65
C GLY A 243 4.22 11.76 -6.34
N ASP A 244 5.12 10.85 -5.93
CA ASP A 244 5.27 9.59 -6.64
C ASP A 244 4.12 8.60 -6.39
N GLY A 245 3.57 8.58 -5.19
CA GLY A 245 2.51 7.66 -4.76
C GLY A 245 3.02 6.25 -4.46
N GLU A 246 2.07 5.36 -4.16
CA GLU A 246 2.29 3.95 -3.81
C GLU A 246 3.29 3.75 -2.64
N ASP A 247 3.35 4.71 -1.71
CA ASP A 247 4.18 4.60 -0.50
C ASP A 247 3.52 3.75 0.58
N PHE A 248 2.19 3.78 0.67
CA PHE A 248 1.35 3.07 1.64
C PHE A 248 1.76 3.33 3.09
N GLU A 249 2.34 4.51 3.34
CA GLU A 249 2.47 5.10 4.65
C GLU A 249 1.19 5.86 5.02
N LEU A 250 1.05 6.28 6.29
CA LEU A 250 -0.12 7.02 6.77
C LEU A 250 0.19 8.50 6.99
N ILE A 251 -0.77 9.35 6.65
CA ILE A 251 -0.86 10.74 7.12
C ILE A 251 -1.84 10.76 8.28
N LEU A 252 -1.43 11.33 9.41
CA LEU A 252 -2.22 11.38 10.64
C LEU A 252 -2.33 12.82 11.17
N ALA A 253 -3.51 13.16 11.69
CA ALA A 253 -3.75 14.38 12.45
C ALA A 253 -3.87 14.02 13.94
N LEU A 254 -2.96 14.53 14.76
CA LEU A 254 -2.95 14.33 16.21
C LEU A 254 -2.94 15.68 16.93
N SER A 255 -3.61 15.78 18.09
CA SER A 255 -3.46 16.96 18.91
C SER A 255 -1.98 17.17 19.31
N PRO A 256 -1.52 18.42 19.50
CA PRO A 256 -0.15 18.68 20.01
C PRO A 256 0.12 17.98 21.35
N GLN A 257 -0.91 17.81 22.16
CA GLN A 257 -0.80 17.14 23.46
C GLN A 257 -0.58 15.64 23.29
N ASP A 258 -1.36 14.99 22.42
CA ASP A 258 -1.22 13.55 22.13
C ASP A 258 0.10 13.27 21.42
N TRP A 259 0.49 14.10 20.45
CA TRP A 259 1.79 13.97 19.82
C TRP A 259 2.93 14.08 20.83
N LYS A 260 2.89 15.08 21.72
CA LYS A 260 3.92 15.24 22.76
C LYS A 260 4.02 14.00 23.66
N LYS A 261 2.88 13.40 24.03
CA LYS A 261 2.80 12.19 24.85
C LYS A 261 3.41 10.99 24.12
N PHE A 262 3.15 10.84 22.82
CA PHE A 262 3.50 9.67 22.03
C PHE A 262 4.80 9.81 21.23
N ALA A 263 5.37 11.00 21.09
CA ALA A 263 6.45 11.31 20.16
C ALA A 263 7.73 10.46 20.32
N ALA A 264 8.07 10.03 21.54
CA ALA A 264 9.23 9.17 21.76
C ALA A 264 9.02 7.81 21.08
N ARG A 265 7.91 7.14 21.41
CA ARG A 265 7.52 5.85 20.83
C ARG A 265 7.20 6.00 19.34
N GLY A 266 6.56 7.10 18.94
CA GLY A 266 6.25 7.38 17.54
C GLY A 266 7.51 7.42 16.67
N ARG A 267 8.58 8.07 17.13
CA ARG A 267 9.87 8.09 16.41
C ARG A 267 10.52 6.71 16.30
N GLU A 268 10.43 5.88 17.35
CA GLU A 268 10.89 4.49 17.29
C GLU A 268 10.15 3.67 16.22
N LEU A 269 8.88 4.02 15.96
CA LEU A 269 8.03 3.43 14.93
C LEU A 269 8.15 4.12 13.56
N GLY A 270 9.07 5.08 13.41
CA GLY A 270 9.32 5.79 12.16
C GLY A 270 8.46 7.03 11.92
N MET A 271 7.56 7.39 12.84
CA MET A 271 6.67 8.55 12.68
C MET A 271 7.44 9.87 12.80
N VAL A 272 7.12 10.80 11.89
CA VAL A 272 7.73 12.12 11.83
C VAL A 272 6.65 13.19 11.75
N ARG A 273 6.76 14.24 12.59
CA ARG A 273 5.96 15.45 12.41
C ARG A 273 6.55 16.26 11.27
N VAL A 274 5.72 16.51 10.25
CA VAL A 274 6.13 17.21 9.02
C VAL A 274 5.41 18.55 8.82
N GLY A 275 4.67 19.01 9.84
CA GLY A 275 3.94 20.26 9.78
C GLY A 275 2.79 20.33 10.77
N GLN A 276 1.77 21.08 10.40
CA GLN A 276 0.55 21.26 11.19
C GLN A 276 -0.66 21.57 10.32
N PHE A 277 -1.85 21.25 10.83
CA PHE A 277 -3.10 21.67 10.21
C PHE A 277 -3.44 23.12 10.60
N ILE A 278 -3.96 23.89 9.64
CA ILE A 278 -4.25 25.32 9.80
C ILE A 278 -5.67 25.64 9.32
N GLY A 279 -6.29 26.72 9.85
CA GLY A 279 -7.64 27.14 9.47
C GLY A 279 -7.76 27.64 8.02
N ARG A 280 -6.64 28.01 7.38
CA ARG A 280 -6.60 28.46 6.00
C ARG A 280 -6.56 27.26 5.06
N THR A 281 -7.58 27.08 4.21
CA THR A 281 -7.70 25.94 3.29
C THR A 281 -6.56 25.85 2.28
N GLY A 282 -6.32 24.60 1.78
CA GLY A 282 -5.28 24.25 0.82
C GLY A 282 -3.94 23.92 1.47
N LEU A 283 -2.95 23.60 0.63
CA LEU A 283 -1.62 23.21 1.07
C LEU A 283 -0.65 24.39 1.03
N TRP A 284 0.16 24.53 2.03
CA TRP A 284 1.11 25.61 2.20
C TRP A 284 2.47 25.04 2.60
N SER A 285 3.53 25.47 1.93
CA SER A 285 4.90 25.17 2.30
C SER A 285 5.46 26.30 3.16
N ARG A 286 6.13 25.95 4.26
CA ARG A 286 6.88 26.93 5.05
C ARG A 286 8.21 27.24 4.38
N GLU A 287 8.39 28.51 3.99
CA GLU A 287 9.65 29.03 3.44
C GLU A 287 10.17 30.17 4.34
N GLY A 288 11.13 29.87 5.19
CA GLY A 288 11.60 30.83 6.19
C GLY A 288 10.49 31.30 7.14
N ARG A 289 10.15 32.62 7.10
CA ARG A 289 9.07 33.19 7.92
C ARG A 289 7.73 33.28 7.20
N GLY A 290 7.65 32.87 5.93
CA GLY A 290 6.45 32.97 5.10
C GLY A 290 5.83 31.62 4.79
N LEU A 291 4.61 31.68 4.27
CA LEU A 291 3.90 30.52 3.68
C LEU A 291 3.77 30.76 2.19
N LYS A 292 4.16 29.78 1.41
CA LYS A 292 3.96 29.73 -0.04
C LYS A 292 2.94 28.65 -0.36
N ARG A 293 2.01 28.95 -1.26
CA ARG A 293 1.03 27.93 -1.68
C ARG A 293 1.74 26.80 -2.38
N MET A 294 1.43 25.58 -1.96
CA MET A 294 1.88 24.35 -2.56
C MET A 294 0.74 23.76 -3.42
N LEU A 295 1.07 23.27 -4.60
CA LEU A 295 0.12 22.56 -5.44
C LEU A 295 0.16 21.08 -5.08
N ALA A 296 -1.01 20.46 -4.97
CA ALA A 296 -1.12 19.02 -4.86
C ALA A 296 -0.61 18.37 -6.15
N SER A 297 0.22 17.37 -6.05
CA SER A 297 0.74 16.56 -7.14
C SER A 297 0.66 15.09 -6.76
N GLY A 298 0.36 14.23 -7.72
CA GLY A 298 0.19 12.80 -7.48
C GLY A 298 -0.35 12.09 -8.70
N TYR A 299 -0.67 10.81 -8.53
CA TYR A 299 -1.27 10.02 -9.58
C TYR A 299 -2.77 10.30 -9.67
N ILE A 300 -3.27 10.48 -10.90
CA ILE A 300 -4.70 10.65 -11.17
C ILE A 300 -5.10 9.68 -12.26
N HIS A 301 -6.01 8.76 -11.95
CA HIS A 301 -6.53 7.79 -12.90
C HIS A 301 -7.12 8.49 -14.15
N GLY A 302 -6.78 7.98 -15.34
CA GLY A 302 -7.25 8.52 -16.61
C GLY A 302 -6.47 9.72 -17.14
N GLN A 303 -5.58 10.33 -16.39
CA GLN A 303 -4.59 11.26 -16.95
C GLN A 303 -3.42 10.46 -17.52
N ARG A 304 -3.07 10.70 -18.79
CA ARG A 304 -1.88 10.11 -19.39
C ARG A 304 -0.67 10.56 -18.57
N ARG A 305 0.14 9.60 -18.09
CA ARG A 305 1.48 9.93 -17.60
C ARG A 305 2.20 10.70 -18.72
N ASP A 306 2.86 11.79 -18.39
CA ASP A 306 3.70 12.52 -19.32
C ASP A 306 4.71 11.52 -19.94
N PRO A 307 4.74 11.32 -21.26
CA PRO A 307 5.67 10.38 -21.88
C PRO A 307 7.15 10.78 -21.70
N ALA A 308 7.42 11.95 -21.16
CA ALA A 308 8.76 12.42 -20.78
C ALA A 308 9.21 11.90 -19.39
N ALA A 309 8.37 11.21 -18.63
CA ALA A 309 8.83 10.50 -17.45
C ALA A 309 9.64 9.26 -17.92
N PRO A 310 10.97 9.17 -17.67
CA PRO A 310 11.77 8.08 -18.16
C PRO A 310 11.22 6.74 -17.64
N GLN A 311 10.84 5.88 -18.57
CA GLN A 311 10.61 4.46 -18.29
C GLN A 311 11.92 3.90 -17.76
N ALA A 312 11.87 3.11 -16.68
CA ALA A 312 13.05 2.44 -16.15
C ALA A 312 13.82 1.76 -17.30
N SER A 313 15.07 2.20 -17.52
CA SER A 313 15.90 1.72 -18.60
C SER A 313 16.15 0.22 -18.45
N SER A 314 15.95 -0.52 -19.52
CA SER A 314 16.16 -1.96 -19.66
C SER A 314 17.65 -2.35 -19.71
N GLN A 315 18.48 -1.83 -18.81
CA GLN A 315 19.89 -2.21 -18.68
C GLN A 315 20.19 -2.38 -17.21
N ASP A 316 20.02 -3.61 -16.72
CA ASP A 316 20.83 -4.27 -15.69
C ASP A 316 20.18 -5.58 -15.22
N ALA A 317 19.88 -6.44 -16.19
CA ALA A 317 19.78 -7.88 -15.90
C ALA A 317 21.09 -8.52 -16.39
N ALA A 318 22.14 -8.43 -15.59
CA ALA A 318 23.34 -9.24 -15.79
C ALA A 318 22.95 -10.70 -15.64
N ALA A 319 22.94 -11.43 -16.75
CA ALA A 319 22.76 -12.86 -16.78
C ALA A 319 23.81 -13.53 -15.87
N PRO A 320 23.43 -14.56 -15.09
CA PRO A 320 24.40 -15.34 -14.35
C PRO A 320 25.34 -16.03 -15.33
N THR A 321 26.63 -15.72 -15.26
CA THR A 321 27.71 -16.40 -15.96
C THR A 321 27.71 -17.88 -15.57
N GLN A 322 27.34 -18.73 -16.51
CA GLN A 322 27.55 -20.18 -16.38
C GLN A 322 29.06 -20.47 -16.31
N PRO A 323 29.51 -21.39 -15.45
CA PRO A 323 30.90 -21.82 -15.45
C PRO A 323 31.21 -22.59 -16.75
N ARG A 324 32.23 -22.15 -17.47
CA ARG A 324 32.79 -22.89 -18.62
C ARG A 324 33.33 -24.22 -18.13
N THR A 325 32.73 -25.32 -18.55
CA THR A 325 33.35 -26.65 -18.46
C THR A 325 34.53 -26.71 -19.46
N ALA A 326 35.72 -26.92 -18.92
CA ALA A 326 36.89 -27.21 -19.70
C ALA A 326 36.72 -28.60 -20.36
N VAL A 327 36.75 -28.65 -21.69
CA VAL A 327 36.90 -29.87 -22.45
C VAL A 327 38.38 -30.12 -22.63
N GLU A 328 38.91 -31.11 -21.93
CA GLU A 328 40.23 -31.67 -22.23
C GLU A 328 40.16 -32.43 -23.55
N THR A 329 40.95 -32.00 -24.48
CA THR A 329 41.28 -32.77 -25.71
C THR A 329 42.52 -33.56 -25.43
N GLU A 330 42.36 -34.87 -25.18
CA GLU A 330 43.44 -35.81 -25.30
C GLU A 330 43.63 -36.15 -26.77
N GLY A 331 44.88 -35.98 -27.24
CA GLY A 331 45.33 -36.35 -28.53
C GLY A 331 45.63 -37.86 -28.58
N GLN A 332 45.34 -38.46 -29.72
CA GLN A 332 45.87 -39.77 -30.11
C GLN A 332 46.81 -39.61 -31.28
N SER A 333 47.95 -40.20 -31.04
CA SER A 333 48.91 -40.64 -32.05
C SER A 333 48.39 -41.78 -32.94
#